data_55caa42ad2946d8178ce32906ebbd9cc
#
_entry.id   55caa42ad2946d8178ce32906ebbd9cc
#
_cell.length_a   1.000
_cell.length_b   1.000
_cell.length_c   1.000
_cell.angle_alpha   90.00
_cell.angle_beta   90.00
_cell.angle_gamma   90.00
#
_symmetry.space_group_name_H-M   'P 1'
#
loop_
_entity.id
_entity.type
_entity.pdbx_description
1 polymer ?
#
loop_
_entity_poly.entity_id
_entity_poly.type
_entity_poly.pdbx_seq_one_letter_code
_entity_poly.pdbx_strand_id
1 'polypeptide(L)'
;MTLLTRLLPALLLPLSLSPALLAQESDTLPGYRSLPFTLPADTERLLLVDADQDGLTDVLAVAPSRFSLYFQRTSATGGGFDFSAPDTAIQLEGSSIGWELSENYPDAAGASRFSLLALVDGSRVLQWPIRERQFADPIDVLSGLSAFAGAGVNRLHFSRDINADGLDDLIIPGAGTLQLYIRNADASYQPPLAVQSDMQIRTNLFVRQGIERDVGQALRIPLVALRDVNSDGQPDLISETEERFDVFLASGSGDYFPQSPSYFVDRLEIRERLGNFDFDQLDFANLTGMLSLTHEELLQDVDGDGIDDFVLREGGKVSLFSGTTTGMDFSQPRQVLRSSGNVLTTFLHDENEDGRPDLWLWRVESISVGDLFLWLAIAGSINVEAFVYPNEGESFARRPSRQLTVALKFPSAVRMLSSAIDIREQARALEEATILPTAIAQIGGVESTRDLLVLLEDQVQVFMGSMDAPAAAPDDQFLASLDYSRNRNEYEIDIRRFIDEFEIEQNSELRRVEGRTPEHRLALPVAMRNGELQVASLNGDVHDDVFVFLQRGRESLSGLLLLSEP
;
A
#
# COMPACT_ATOMS: atom_id res chain seq x y z
N MET A 1 -76.55 -29.85 -43.59
CA MET A 1 -76.31 -30.45 -44.95
C MET A 1 -74.80 -30.36 -45.22
N THR A 2 -74.16 -31.50 -45.04
CA THR A 2 -73.08 -32.12 -45.91
C THR A 2 -71.79 -31.29 -46.11
N LEU A 3 -70.73 -31.72 -45.41
CA LEU A 3 -69.59 -32.55 -45.92
C LEU A 3 -68.62 -31.84 -46.87
N LEU A 4 -67.36 -31.68 -46.52
CA LEU A 4 -66.25 -32.44 -47.11
C LEU A 4 -64.91 -32.09 -46.43
N THR A 5 -64.35 -33.15 -45.86
CA THR A 5 -62.99 -33.34 -45.39
C THR A 5 -61.98 -33.20 -46.52
N ARG A 6 -60.83 -32.51 -46.27
CA ARG A 6 -59.56 -32.85 -46.94
C ARG A 6 -58.40 -32.77 -45.96
N LEU A 7 -57.80 -33.93 -45.75
CA LEU A 7 -56.50 -34.18 -45.11
C LEU A 7 -55.36 -33.56 -45.93
N LEU A 8 -54.43 -32.84 -45.21
CA LEU A 8 -53.07 -32.68 -45.68
C LEU A 8 -52.10 -33.15 -44.57
N PRO A 9 -51.05 -33.88 -44.90
CA PRO A 9 -50.14 -34.44 -43.95
C PRO A 9 -49.19 -33.34 -43.41
N ALA A 10 -49.12 -33.21 -42.07
CA ALA A 10 -48.13 -32.37 -41.39
C ALA A 10 -46.74 -33.03 -41.50
N LEU A 11 -45.81 -32.32 -42.12
CA LEU A 11 -44.38 -32.64 -42.12
C LEU A 11 -43.85 -32.27 -40.73
N LEU A 12 -43.61 -33.25 -39.89
CA LEU A 12 -42.86 -33.14 -38.65
C LEU A 12 -41.36 -33.03 -38.97
N LEU A 13 -40.82 -31.81 -38.95
CA LEU A 13 -39.37 -31.59 -38.84
C LEU A 13 -39.00 -31.80 -37.35
N PRO A 14 -37.99 -32.63 -37.06
CA PRO A 14 -37.46 -32.67 -35.68
C PRO A 14 -36.70 -31.38 -35.42
N LEU A 15 -37.23 -30.54 -34.55
CA LEU A 15 -36.45 -29.53 -33.84
C LEU A 15 -35.41 -30.29 -33.00
N SER A 16 -34.16 -30.30 -33.49
CA SER A 16 -33.02 -30.63 -32.65
C SER A 16 -32.85 -29.51 -31.64
N LEU A 17 -33.44 -29.69 -30.46
CA LEU A 17 -33.02 -28.96 -29.26
C LEU A 17 -31.55 -29.34 -29.04
N SER A 18 -30.63 -28.42 -29.33
CA SER A 18 -29.31 -28.47 -28.76
C SER A 18 -29.48 -28.40 -27.24
N PRO A 19 -28.91 -29.33 -26.49
CA PRO A 19 -28.89 -29.17 -25.05
C PRO A 19 -28.09 -27.92 -24.78
N ALA A 20 -28.76 -26.83 -24.33
CA ALA A 20 -28.06 -25.79 -23.59
C ALA A 20 -27.32 -26.55 -22.49
N LEU A 21 -25.98 -26.43 -22.45
CA LEU A 21 -25.20 -26.88 -21.32
C LEU A 21 -25.69 -26.02 -20.13
N LEU A 22 -26.63 -26.58 -19.37
CA LEU A 22 -26.95 -26.08 -18.06
C LEU A 22 -25.66 -26.27 -17.25
N ALA A 23 -25.05 -25.20 -16.80
CA ALA A 23 -23.95 -25.27 -15.85
C ALA A 23 -24.42 -26.18 -14.72
N GLN A 24 -23.70 -27.26 -14.50
CA GLN A 24 -24.01 -28.23 -13.46
C GLN A 24 -23.72 -27.57 -12.12
N GLU A 25 -24.75 -27.37 -11.30
CA GLU A 25 -24.53 -27.05 -9.90
C GLU A 25 -23.75 -28.22 -9.30
N SER A 26 -22.46 -28.01 -9.03
CA SER A 26 -21.64 -28.98 -8.33
C SER A 26 -21.36 -28.44 -6.94
N ASP A 27 -21.53 -29.28 -5.93
CA ASP A 27 -21.15 -28.93 -4.56
C ASP A 27 -19.62 -28.76 -4.40
N THR A 28 -18.85 -29.01 -5.44
CA THR A 28 -17.39 -28.94 -5.43
C THR A 28 -16.85 -28.28 -6.71
N LEU A 29 -15.79 -27.50 -6.57
CA LEU A 29 -15.00 -26.97 -7.66
C LEU A 29 -14.01 -28.06 -8.10
N PRO A 30 -13.93 -28.42 -9.41
CA PRO A 30 -12.99 -29.44 -9.87
C PRO A 30 -11.53 -29.07 -9.52
N GLY A 31 -10.78 -30.01 -8.95
CA GLY A 31 -9.41 -29.78 -8.48
C GLY A 31 -9.32 -29.07 -7.14
N TYR A 32 -10.45 -28.90 -6.45
CA TYR A 32 -10.49 -28.24 -5.14
C TYR A 32 -11.22 -29.07 -4.11
N ARG A 33 -10.70 -29.03 -2.89
CA ARG A 33 -11.38 -29.59 -1.72
C ARG A 33 -12.04 -28.48 -0.92
N SER A 34 -13.30 -28.67 -0.59
CA SER A 34 -14.08 -27.75 0.19
C SER A 34 -13.99 -28.09 1.68
N LEU A 35 -13.45 -27.19 2.49
CA LEU A 35 -13.27 -27.33 3.91
C LEU A 35 -14.14 -26.29 4.65
N PRO A 36 -15.29 -26.70 5.23
CA PRO A 36 -16.08 -25.76 6.03
C PRO A 36 -15.34 -25.43 7.33
N PHE A 37 -15.43 -24.17 7.75
CA PHE A 37 -14.82 -23.74 9.00
C PHE A 37 -15.73 -22.82 9.81
N THR A 38 -15.52 -22.82 11.13
CA THR A 38 -16.12 -21.87 12.05
C THR A 38 -15.07 -21.47 13.06
N LEU A 39 -14.74 -20.17 13.06
CA LEU A 39 -13.73 -19.59 13.95
C LEU A 39 -14.42 -18.92 15.15
N PRO A 40 -13.66 -18.64 16.21
CA PRO A 40 -14.18 -17.95 17.39
C PRO A 40 -14.91 -16.65 17.06
N ALA A 41 -15.96 -16.35 17.82
CA ALA A 41 -16.93 -15.29 17.56
C ALA A 41 -16.36 -13.87 17.46
N ASP A 42 -15.24 -13.62 18.09
CA ASP A 42 -14.55 -12.33 18.15
C ASP A 42 -13.38 -12.23 17.14
N THR A 43 -13.25 -13.19 16.21
CA THR A 43 -12.24 -13.13 15.16
C THR A 43 -12.54 -11.96 14.22
N GLU A 44 -11.59 -11.04 14.09
CA GLU A 44 -11.70 -9.85 13.25
C GLU A 44 -10.92 -9.97 11.94
N ARG A 45 -9.84 -10.77 11.95
CA ARG A 45 -8.94 -10.92 10.79
C ARG A 45 -8.41 -12.35 10.68
N LEU A 46 -8.16 -12.76 9.44
CA LEU A 46 -7.37 -13.92 9.10
C LEU A 46 -6.02 -13.46 8.56
N LEU A 47 -4.94 -13.98 9.12
CA LEU A 47 -3.60 -13.79 8.59
C LEU A 47 -3.06 -15.15 8.15
N LEU A 48 -2.36 -15.13 7.05
CA LEU A 48 -1.74 -16.29 6.43
C LEU A 48 -0.23 -16.20 6.65
N VAL A 49 0.37 -17.21 7.25
CA VAL A 49 1.76 -17.19 7.69
C VAL A 49 2.26 -18.64 7.84
N ASP A 50 3.49 -18.91 7.44
CA ASP A 50 4.18 -20.17 7.74
C ASP A 50 4.78 -20.09 9.15
N ALA A 51 3.98 -20.43 10.16
CA ALA A 51 4.31 -20.18 11.56
C ALA A 51 5.26 -21.21 12.17
N ASP A 52 5.30 -22.43 11.64
CA ASP A 52 6.23 -23.48 12.08
C ASP A 52 7.38 -23.69 11.10
N GLN A 53 7.44 -22.91 10.02
CA GLN A 53 8.47 -22.91 8.98
C GLN A 53 8.64 -24.28 8.30
N ASP A 54 7.52 -24.96 8.08
CA ASP A 54 7.49 -26.23 7.35
C ASP A 54 7.29 -26.07 5.84
N GLY A 55 7.13 -24.83 5.36
CA GLY A 55 6.90 -24.47 3.96
C GLY A 55 5.43 -24.48 3.56
N LEU A 56 4.51 -24.73 4.49
CA LEU A 56 3.07 -24.65 4.29
C LEU A 56 2.52 -23.40 4.98
N THR A 57 1.55 -22.76 4.37
CA THR A 57 0.95 -21.57 4.95
C THR A 57 -0.12 -21.94 5.97
N ASP A 58 0.01 -21.44 7.20
CA ASP A 58 -0.91 -21.62 8.29
C ASP A 58 -1.95 -20.49 8.37
N VAL A 59 -2.99 -20.68 9.16
CA VAL A 59 -4.05 -19.69 9.39
C VAL A 59 -3.98 -19.18 10.83
N LEU A 60 -3.72 -17.88 10.98
CA LEU A 60 -3.80 -17.19 12.26
C LEU A 60 -5.09 -16.37 12.32
N ALA A 61 -6.02 -16.79 13.18
CA ALA A 61 -7.24 -16.06 13.48
C ALA A 61 -6.96 -15.05 14.60
N VAL A 62 -7.14 -13.76 14.28
CA VAL A 62 -6.86 -12.63 15.17
C VAL A 62 -8.14 -12.02 15.68
N ALA A 63 -8.29 -12.00 17.00
CA ALA A 63 -9.32 -11.27 17.74
C ALA A 63 -8.68 -10.09 18.50
N PRO A 64 -9.44 -9.16 19.09
CA PRO A 64 -8.90 -7.98 19.77
C PRO A 64 -7.79 -8.25 20.79
N SER A 65 -7.83 -9.39 21.44
CA SER A 65 -6.79 -9.77 22.41
C SER A 65 -6.44 -11.26 22.40
N ARG A 66 -6.98 -12.04 21.45
CA ARG A 66 -6.74 -13.47 21.32
C ARG A 66 -6.19 -13.81 19.96
N PHE A 67 -5.19 -14.68 19.92
CA PHE A 67 -4.56 -15.22 18.72
C PHE A 67 -4.76 -16.73 18.72
N SER A 68 -5.35 -17.27 17.67
CA SER A 68 -5.63 -18.69 17.51
C SER A 68 -4.99 -19.19 16.22
N LEU A 69 -4.09 -20.12 16.30
CA LEU A 69 -3.30 -20.63 15.19
C LEU A 69 -3.78 -22.02 14.80
N TYR A 70 -3.97 -22.22 13.50
CA TYR A 70 -4.36 -23.47 12.87
C TYR A 70 -3.28 -23.85 11.88
N PHE A 71 -2.56 -24.94 12.14
CA PHE A 71 -1.47 -25.40 11.28
C PHE A 71 -2.00 -26.23 10.11
N GLN A 72 -1.47 -25.96 8.95
CA GLN A 72 -1.70 -26.83 7.80
C GLN A 72 -0.98 -28.17 8.01
N ARG A 73 -1.61 -29.25 7.58
CA ARG A 73 -1.08 -30.60 7.72
C ARG A 73 -0.97 -31.28 6.37
N THR A 74 0.17 -31.87 6.09
CA THR A 74 0.32 -32.76 4.94
C THR A 74 -0.36 -34.09 5.24
N SER A 75 -1.06 -34.64 4.26
CA SER A 75 -1.68 -35.96 4.33
C SER A 75 -1.45 -36.70 3.01
N ALA A 76 -1.43 -38.02 3.05
CA ALA A 76 -1.33 -38.86 1.86
C ALA A 76 -2.52 -38.71 0.89
N THR A 77 -3.60 -38.08 1.37
CA THR A 77 -4.84 -37.80 0.60
C THR A 77 -5.06 -36.32 0.35
N GLY A 78 -4.02 -35.49 0.40
CA GLY A 78 -4.06 -34.03 0.30
C GLY A 78 -3.94 -33.34 1.66
N GLY A 79 -3.18 -32.26 1.77
CA GLY A 79 -3.01 -31.44 2.96
C GLY A 79 -4.29 -30.74 3.40
N GLY A 80 -4.33 -30.05 4.55
CA GLY A 80 -5.46 -29.27 4.98
C GLY A 80 -5.45 -28.91 6.45
N PHE A 81 -6.55 -28.29 6.87
CA PHE A 81 -6.72 -27.76 8.22
C PHE A 81 -7.79 -28.54 9.01
N ASP A 82 -7.63 -28.57 10.31
CA ASP A 82 -8.68 -28.96 11.25
C ASP A 82 -9.17 -27.70 12.00
N PHE A 83 -10.27 -27.14 11.55
CA PHE A 83 -10.86 -25.94 12.17
C PHE A 83 -11.78 -26.25 13.34
N SER A 84 -11.87 -27.49 13.83
CA SER A 84 -12.71 -27.85 14.97
C SER A 84 -12.26 -27.20 16.27
N ALA A 85 -10.95 -26.97 16.41
CA ALA A 85 -10.33 -26.22 17.49
C ALA A 85 -8.97 -25.69 17.01
N PRO A 86 -8.49 -24.53 17.54
CA PRO A 86 -7.14 -24.08 17.26
C PRO A 86 -6.11 -25.09 17.80
N ASP A 87 -5.02 -25.30 17.04
CA ASP A 87 -3.91 -26.11 17.50
C ASP A 87 -3.24 -25.47 18.73
N THR A 88 -3.16 -24.14 18.74
CA THR A 88 -2.69 -23.35 19.88
C THR A 88 -3.34 -21.98 19.90
N ALA A 89 -3.49 -21.41 21.09
CA ALA A 89 -4.03 -20.06 21.23
C ALA A 89 -3.44 -19.35 22.44
N ILE A 90 -3.32 -18.03 22.34
CA ILE A 90 -2.94 -17.17 23.46
C ILE A 90 -3.92 -16.04 23.64
N GLN A 91 -3.98 -15.55 24.87
CA GLN A 91 -4.72 -14.34 25.24
C GLN A 91 -3.69 -13.27 25.65
N LEU A 92 -3.69 -12.13 24.93
CA LEU A 92 -2.89 -11.00 25.34
C LEU A 92 -3.43 -10.39 26.64
N GLU A 93 -2.54 -9.78 27.41
CA GLU A 93 -2.94 -8.99 28.58
C GLU A 93 -3.83 -7.83 28.16
N GLY A 94 -4.78 -7.45 29.01
CA GLY A 94 -5.74 -6.39 28.71
C GLY A 94 -5.13 -4.99 28.53
N SER A 95 -3.87 -4.82 28.93
CA SER A 95 -3.08 -3.61 28.75
C SER A 95 -2.21 -3.61 27.49
N SER A 96 -2.30 -4.63 26.64
CA SER A 96 -1.57 -4.68 25.39
C SER A 96 -2.09 -3.60 24.44
N ILE A 97 -1.17 -2.80 23.88
CA ILE A 97 -1.50 -1.68 22.97
C ILE A 97 -1.15 -1.94 21.53
N GLY A 98 -0.30 -2.93 21.26
CA GLY A 98 0.10 -3.31 19.91
C GLY A 98 0.74 -4.68 19.88
N TRP A 99 0.74 -5.28 18.69
CA TRP A 99 1.35 -6.56 18.43
C TRP A 99 1.96 -6.61 17.04
N GLU A 100 2.88 -7.56 16.83
CA GLU A 100 3.53 -7.84 15.57
C GLU A 100 3.85 -9.34 15.47
N LEU A 101 3.92 -9.82 14.24
CA LEU A 101 4.49 -11.12 13.91
C LEU A 101 5.87 -10.92 13.33
N SER A 102 6.85 -11.64 13.83
CA SER A 102 8.20 -11.61 13.32
C SER A 102 8.62 -13.02 12.89
N GLU A 103 9.17 -13.13 11.69
CA GLU A 103 9.69 -14.37 11.13
C GLU A 103 11.17 -14.59 11.48
N ASN A 104 11.85 -13.54 11.93
CA ASN A 104 13.28 -13.53 12.23
C ASN A 104 13.59 -13.03 13.64
N TYR A 105 12.72 -13.31 14.59
CA TYR A 105 12.92 -12.95 15.99
C TYR A 105 13.17 -14.22 16.83
N PRO A 106 14.40 -14.80 16.78
CA PRO A 106 14.69 -16.03 17.47
C PRO A 106 14.57 -15.86 18.98
N ASP A 107 14.17 -16.91 19.66
CA ASP A 107 14.26 -16.96 21.11
C ASP A 107 15.72 -17.06 21.58
N ALA A 108 15.97 -16.88 22.87
CA ALA A 108 17.31 -16.92 23.44
C ALA A 108 18.03 -18.28 23.24
N ALA A 109 17.31 -19.36 22.95
CA ALA A 109 17.84 -20.67 22.63
C ALA A 109 18.08 -20.89 21.12
N GLY A 110 17.61 -19.96 20.28
CA GLY A 110 17.67 -20.09 18.82
C GLY A 110 16.79 -21.21 18.25
N ALA A 111 15.87 -21.74 19.06
CA ALA A 111 15.03 -22.88 18.69
C ALA A 111 13.82 -22.52 17.83
N SER A 112 13.40 -21.27 17.82
CA SER A 112 12.31 -20.75 16.98
C SER A 112 12.68 -19.37 16.45
N ARG A 113 12.42 -19.14 15.19
CA ARG A 113 12.56 -17.80 14.57
C ARG A 113 11.23 -17.04 14.52
N PHE A 114 10.12 -17.75 14.39
CA PHE A 114 8.80 -17.14 14.34
C PHE A 114 8.27 -16.84 15.74
N SER A 115 7.82 -15.62 15.93
CA SER A 115 7.31 -15.15 17.22
C SER A 115 6.15 -14.16 17.06
N LEU A 116 5.20 -14.21 17.99
CA LEU A 116 4.30 -13.11 18.23
C LEU A 116 4.95 -12.20 19.28
N LEU A 117 5.01 -10.91 18.95
CA LEU A 117 5.48 -9.84 19.85
C LEU A 117 4.29 -8.99 20.29
N ALA A 118 4.26 -8.55 21.54
CA ALA A 118 3.27 -7.59 22.01
C ALA A 118 3.90 -6.50 22.87
N LEU A 119 3.52 -5.25 22.58
CA LEU A 119 3.86 -4.08 23.39
C LEU A 119 2.79 -3.93 24.49
N VAL A 120 3.20 -4.13 25.74
CA VAL A 120 2.30 -4.21 26.90
C VAL A 120 2.53 -3.00 27.80
N ASP A 121 1.45 -2.34 28.22
CA ASP A 121 1.43 -1.13 29.07
C ASP A 121 2.28 0.04 28.51
N GLY A 122 2.70 0.00 27.25
CA GLY A 122 3.67 0.93 26.72
C GLY A 122 5.05 0.89 27.40
N SER A 123 5.32 -0.12 28.22
CA SER A 123 6.51 -0.20 29.05
C SER A 123 7.37 -1.43 28.83
N ARG A 124 6.86 -2.47 28.17
CA ARG A 124 7.57 -3.73 27.91
C ARG A 124 7.13 -4.39 26.63
N VAL A 125 8.01 -5.18 26.05
CA VAL A 125 7.70 -6.07 24.91
C VAL A 125 7.78 -7.51 25.39
N LEU A 126 6.68 -8.25 25.18
CA LEU A 126 6.61 -9.69 25.41
C LEU A 126 6.73 -10.44 24.08
N GLN A 127 7.42 -11.56 24.10
CA GLN A 127 7.59 -12.49 22.98
C GLN A 127 6.92 -13.83 23.31
N TRP A 128 6.12 -14.36 22.39
CA TRP A 128 5.63 -15.75 22.40
C TRP A 128 6.27 -16.49 21.22
N PRO A 129 7.35 -17.23 21.43
CA PRO A 129 7.92 -18.08 20.39
C PRO A 129 6.95 -19.20 20.02
N ILE A 130 6.92 -19.57 18.74
CA ILE A 130 6.20 -20.77 18.30
C ILE A 130 7.19 -21.94 18.25
N ARG A 131 6.92 -22.99 19.03
CA ARG A 131 7.73 -24.20 19.10
C ARG A 131 6.84 -25.42 19.05
N GLU A 132 7.22 -26.43 18.29
CA GLU A 132 6.49 -27.69 18.21
C GLU A 132 4.97 -27.48 17.96
N ARG A 133 4.63 -26.52 17.09
CA ARG A 133 3.25 -26.13 16.77
C ARG A 133 2.44 -25.56 17.95
N GLN A 134 3.13 -24.92 18.89
CA GLN A 134 2.50 -24.27 20.02
C GLN A 134 3.14 -22.93 20.36
N PHE A 135 2.33 -21.99 20.84
CA PHE A 135 2.86 -20.81 21.50
C PHE A 135 3.55 -21.24 22.81
N ALA A 136 4.81 -20.92 22.95
CA ALA A 136 5.53 -21.10 24.19
C ALA A 136 5.11 -20.05 25.24
N ASP A 137 5.56 -20.23 26.49
CA ASP A 137 5.35 -19.25 27.55
C ASP A 137 5.97 -17.88 27.14
N PRO A 138 5.33 -16.76 27.54
CA PRO A 138 5.80 -15.42 27.20
C PRO A 138 7.15 -15.12 27.83
N ILE A 139 8.01 -14.45 27.06
CA ILE A 139 9.33 -13.99 27.48
C ILE A 139 9.31 -12.46 27.50
N ASP A 140 9.74 -11.83 28.59
CA ASP A 140 9.97 -10.40 28.67
C ASP A 140 11.30 -10.07 27.97
N VAL A 141 11.24 -9.49 26.76
CA VAL A 141 12.43 -9.25 25.93
C VAL A 141 12.94 -7.84 26.04
N LEU A 142 12.08 -6.89 26.40
CA LEU A 142 12.46 -5.50 26.59
C LEU A 142 11.54 -4.84 27.61
N SER A 143 12.11 -4.13 28.57
CA SER A 143 11.35 -3.48 29.65
C SER A 143 11.87 -2.07 29.95
N GLY A 144 11.10 -1.30 30.70
CA GLY A 144 11.45 0.08 31.05
C GLY A 144 11.23 1.08 29.91
N LEU A 145 10.37 0.75 28.96
CA LEU A 145 10.01 1.59 27.83
C LEU A 145 9.11 2.74 28.25
N SER A 146 9.11 3.79 27.44
CA SER A 146 8.13 4.89 27.46
C SER A 146 7.48 5.01 26.08
N ALA A 147 6.75 3.95 25.69
CA ALA A 147 6.09 3.92 24.42
C ALA A 147 4.77 4.72 24.45
N PHE A 148 4.39 5.23 23.28
CA PHE A 148 3.08 5.84 23.11
C PHE A 148 1.99 4.78 23.24
N ALA A 149 1.02 5.00 24.14
CA ALA A 149 -0.13 4.13 24.35
C ALA A 149 -1.32 4.65 23.53
N GLY A 150 -1.65 3.99 22.43
CA GLY A 150 -2.92 4.20 21.72
C GLY A 150 -4.09 3.49 22.42
N ALA A 151 -5.32 3.75 21.99
CA ALA A 151 -6.48 2.98 22.41
C ALA A 151 -6.64 1.73 21.54
N GLY A 152 -6.83 0.56 22.17
CA GLY A 152 -7.06 -0.73 21.51
C GLY A 152 -5.77 -1.48 21.14
N VAL A 153 -5.95 -2.75 20.80
CA VAL A 153 -4.83 -3.64 20.42
C VAL A 153 -4.75 -3.69 18.89
N ASN A 154 -3.71 -3.10 18.31
CA ASN A 154 -3.52 -3.00 16.87
C ASN A 154 -2.20 -3.64 16.44
N ARG A 155 -2.13 -4.09 15.17
CA ARG A 155 -0.86 -4.47 14.57
C ARG A 155 -0.06 -3.20 14.28
N LEU A 156 1.15 -3.10 14.84
CA LEU A 156 1.95 -1.86 14.79
C LEU A 156 3.20 -1.96 13.90
N HIS A 157 3.53 -3.10 13.34
CA HIS A 157 4.74 -3.31 12.51
C HIS A 157 6.01 -2.71 13.15
N PHE A 158 6.25 -3.06 14.40
CA PHE A 158 7.37 -2.53 15.17
C PHE A 158 8.60 -3.45 15.21
N SER A 159 8.58 -4.55 14.46
CA SER A 159 9.69 -5.49 14.30
C SER A 159 10.18 -5.49 12.86
N ARG A 160 11.49 -5.30 12.65
CA ARG A 160 12.12 -5.27 11.32
C ARG A 160 13.62 -5.46 11.44
N ASP A 161 14.23 -6.19 10.53
CA ASP A 161 15.69 -6.22 10.36
C ASP A 161 16.17 -4.86 9.82
N ILE A 162 16.78 -4.06 10.71
CA ILE A 162 17.22 -2.68 10.41
C ILE A 162 18.65 -2.69 9.85
N ASN A 163 19.49 -3.59 10.35
CA ASN A 163 20.91 -3.63 10.05
C ASN A 163 21.30 -4.72 9.04
N ALA A 164 20.31 -5.43 8.48
CA ALA A 164 20.47 -6.50 7.51
C ALA A 164 21.33 -7.69 8.02
N ASP A 165 21.29 -7.97 9.33
CA ASP A 165 22.01 -9.10 9.93
C ASP A 165 21.18 -10.40 9.98
N GLY A 166 19.92 -10.35 9.51
CA GLY A 166 18.98 -11.45 9.49
C GLY A 166 18.24 -11.67 10.81
N LEU A 167 18.34 -10.73 11.75
CA LEU A 167 17.56 -10.69 12.99
C LEU A 167 16.67 -9.46 13.01
N ASP A 168 15.44 -9.62 13.44
CA ASP A 168 14.55 -8.47 13.58
C ASP A 168 14.90 -7.65 14.83
N ASP A 169 14.98 -6.35 14.61
CA ASP A 169 15.13 -5.28 15.60
C ASP A 169 13.77 -4.73 16.02
N LEU A 170 13.74 -3.78 16.96
CA LEU A 170 12.49 -3.18 17.42
C LEU A 170 12.46 -1.67 17.17
N ILE A 171 11.35 -1.19 16.64
CA ILE A 171 11.03 0.24 16.44
C ILE A 171 9.88 0.60 17.37
N ILE A 172 10.17 1.18 18.51
CA ILE A 172 9.17 1.48 19.54
C ILE A 172 8.70 2.92 19.40
N PRO A 173 7.40 3.16 19.12
CA PRO A 173 6.87 4.51 19.02
C PRO A 173 6.82 5.19 20.40
N GLY A 174 7.43 6.36 20.52
CA GLY A 174 7.37 7.25 21.68
C GLY A 174 6.58 8.52 21.39
N ALA A 175 6.53 9.45 22.34
CA ALA A 175 5.88 10.75 22.15
C ALA A 175 6.77 11.66 21.28
N GLY A 176 6.48 11.77 19.99
CA GLY A 176 7.25 12.55 19.02
C GLY A 176 8.60 11.95 18.64
N THR A 177 8.87 10.69 19.01
CA THR A 177 10.10 9.98 18.68
C THR A 177 9.83 8.53 18.37
N LEU A 178 10.71 7.93 17.55
CA LEU A 178 10.86 6.48 17.42
C LEU A 178 12.12 6.06 18.15
N GLN A 179 12.04 5.00 18.96
CA GLN A 179 13.18 4.40 19.65
C GLN A 179 13.58 3.14 18.91
N LEU A 180 14.74 3.13 18.27
CA LEU A 180 15.27 1.98 17.56
C LEU A 180 16.17 1.19 18.49
N TYR A 181 15.85 -0.09 18.66
CA TYR A 181 16.59 -1.05 19.48
C TYR A 181 17.22 -2.10 18.56
N ILE A 182 18.51 -1.97 18.28
CA ILE A 182 19.25 -2.94 17.45
C ILE A 182 19.58 -4.16 18.31
N ARG A 183 19.19 -5.32 17.82
CA ARG A 183 19.37 -6.59 18.51
C ARG A 183 20.73 -7.21 18.20
N ASN A 184 21.43 -7.64 19.22
CA ASN A 184 22.67 -8.38 19.08
C ASN A 184 22.41 -9.89 18.94
N ALA A 185 23.37 -10.63 18.41
CA ALA A 185 23.29 -12.09 18.27
C ALA A 185 23.12 -12.85 19.61
N ASP A 186 23.47 -12.25 20.75
CA ASP A 186 23.27 -12.81 22.08
C ASP A 186 21.90 -12.46 22.70
N ALA A 187 20.98 -11.94 21.89
CA ALA A 187 19.65 -11.46 22.27
C ALA A 187 19.63 -10.23 23.20
N SER A 188 20.76 -9.57 23.44
CA SER A 188 20.80 -8.25 24.04
C SER A 188 20.50 -7.16 23.02
N TYR A 189 20.28 -5.93 23.48
CA TYR A 189 20.07 -4.77 22.62
C TYR A 189 21.18 -3.74 22.81
N GLN A 190 21.51 -3.07 21.72
CA GLN A 190 22.34 -1.87 21.78
C GLN A 190 21.59 -0.72 22.48
N PRO A 191 22.29 0.32 22.95
CA PRO A 191 21.64 1.53 23.44
C PRO A 191 20.65 2.07 22.38
N PRO A 192 19.39 2.38 22.77
CA PRO A 192 18.39 2.82 21.79
C PRO A 192 18.78 4.14 21.14
N LEU A 193 18.58 4.22 19.83
CA LEU A 193 18.63 5.46 19.10
C LEU A 193 17.24 6.13 19.12
N ALA A 194 17.16 7.36 19.60
CA ALA A 194 15.95 8.17 19.58
C ALA A 194 15.93 9.04 18.32
N VAL A 195 14.99 8.76 17.41
CA VAL A 195 14.80 9.51 16.16
C VAL A 195 13.56 10.36 16.26
N GLN A 196 13.65 11.63 15.86
CA GLN A 196 12.48 12.51 15.79
C GLN A 196 11.48 11.99 14.78
N SER A 197 10.19 12.09 15.09
CA SER A 197 9.13 11.56 14.24
C SER A 197 7.87 12.39 14.35
N ASP A 198 7.30 12.75 13.20
CA ASP A 198 6.00 13.43 13.10
C ASP A 198 4.86 12.41 13.24
N MET A 199 4.68 11.88 14.44
CA MET A 199 3.55 10.99 14.70
C MET A 199 2.23 11.76 14.66
N GLN A 200 1.32 11.33 13.80
CA GLN A 200 0.00 11.94 13.69
C GLN A 200 -1.05 11.05 14.37
N ILE A 201 -1.72 11.60 15.36
CA ILE A 201 -2.93 11.01 15.93
C ILE A 201 -4.11 11.71 15.26
N ARG A 202 -4.89 10.95 14.50
CA ARG A 202 -6.16 11.46 13.94
C ARG A 202 -7.30 10.94 14.78
N THR A 203 -8.08 11.87 15.34
CA THR A 203 -9.33 11.53 16.01
C THR A 203 -10.47 11.72 15.03
N ASN A 204 -11.13 10.63 14.66
CA ASN A 204 -12.32 10.65 13.83
C ASN A 204 -13.55 10.66 14.74
N LEU A 205 -14.38 11.69 14.61
CA LEU A 205 -15.67 11.76 15.29
C LEU A 205 -16.75 11.24 14.33
N PHE A 206 -17.27 10.05 14.61
CA PHE A 206 -18.42 9.55 13.90
C PHE A 206 -19.69 9.98 14.65
N VAL A 207 -20.53 10.77 13.97
CA VAL A 207 -21.84 11.16 14.52
C VAL A 207 -22.86 10.14 14.02
N ARG A 208 -23.28 9.24 14.89
CA ARG A 208 -24.48 8.42 14.66
C ARG A 208 -25.73 9.24 14.96
N GLN A 209 -26.88 8.84 14.40
CA GLN A 209 -28.15 9.49 14.72
C GLN A 209 -28.42 9.39 16.23
N GLY A 210 -28.44 10.55 16.90
CA GLY A 210 -28.65 10.65 18.33
C GLY A 210 -27.52 11.37 19.07
N ILE A 211 -27.49 11.17 20.41
CA ILE A 211 -26.52 11.80 21.33
C ILE A 211 -25.19 11.03 21.37
N GLU A 212 -25.17 9.78 20.89
CA GLU A 212 -23.99 8.93 20.89
C GLU A 212 -22.98 9.37 19.82
N ARG A 213 -21.72 9.53 20.26
CA ARG A 213 -20.58 9.84 19.41
C ARG A 213 -19.56 8.71 19.55
N ASP A 214 -19.26 8.03 18.45
CA ASP A 214 -18.13 7.13 18.41
C ASP A 214 -16.86 7.93 18.12
N VAL A 215 -15.84 7.77 18.95
CA VAL A 215 -14.52 8.39 18.78
C VAL A 215 -13.56 7.29 18.32
N GLY A 216 -13.15 7.35 17.06
CA GLY A 216 -12.06 6.54 16.54
C GLY A 216 -10.73 7.30 16.59
N GLN A 217 -9.66 6.63 16.98
CA GLN A 217 -8.30 7.15 16.86
C GLN A 217 -7.53 6.33 15.84
N ALA A 218 -6.92 7.01 14.87
CA ALA A 218 -5.96 6.41 13.95
C ALA A 218 -4.57 6.95 14.29
N LEU A 219 -3.64 6.06 14.57
CA LEU A 219 -2.22 6.37 14.76
C LEU A 219 -1.49 6.09 13.44
N ARG A 220 -0.82 7.09 12.90
CA ARG A 220 0.11 6.92 11.79
C ARG A 220 1.53 7.05 12.31
N ILE A 221 2.28 5.96 12.27
CA ILE A 221 3.71 5.94 12.56
C ILE A 221 4.44 6.18 11.25
N PRO A 222 5.23 7.25 11.09
CA PRO A 222 6.07 7.45 9.91
C PRO A 222 7.08 6.31 9.81
N LEU A 223 7.25 5.79 8.61
CA LEU A 223 8.30 4.82 8.34
C LEU A 223 9.62 5.56 8.16
N VAL A 224 10.66 5.11 8.83
CA VAL A 224 12.03 5.49 8.54
C VAL A 224 12.50 4.78 7.26
N ALA A 225 13.27 5.47 6.43
CA ALA A 225 13.89 4.85 5.28
C ALA A 225 15.25 4.23 5.68
N LEU A 226 15.49 3.03 5.18
CA LEU A 226 16.76 2.32 5.37
C LEU A 226 17.38 2.08 4.01
N ARG A 227 18.56 2.63 3.78
CA ARG A 227 19.28 2.51 2.50
C ARG A 227 20.76 2.82 2.70
N ASP A 228 21.63 2.06 2.06
CA ASP A 228 23.05 2.37 2.00
C ASP A 228 23.25 3.62 1.14
N VAL A 229 23.57 4.76 1.77
CA VAL A 229 23.75 6.05 1.09
C VAL A 229 25.23 6.41 0.89
N ASN A 230 26.15 5.67 1.54
CA ASN A 230 27.58 5.93 1.48
C ASN A 230 28.38 4.79 0.82
N SER A 231 27.68 3.77 0.30
CA SER A 231 28.23 2.61 -0.40
C SER A 231 29.20 1.77 0.44
N ASP A 232 28.95 1.67 1.74
CA ASP A 232 29.76 0.84 2.65
C ASP A 232 29.16 -0.57 2.87
N GLY A 233 28.02 -0.86 2.26
CA GLY A 233 27.30 -2.13 2.31
C GLY A 233 26.40 -2.28 3.53
N GLN A 234 26.22 -1.26 4.35
CA GLN A 234 25.34 -1.26 5.51
C GLN A 234 24.16 -0.31 5.31
N PRO A 235 22.94 -0.70 5.69
CA PRO A 235 21.80 0.20 5.62
C PRO A 235 21.95 1.39 6.58
N ASP A 236 21.93 2.59 6.03
CA ASP A 236 21.87 3.85 6.76
C ASP A 236 20.42 4.21 7.06
N LEU A 237 20.22 5.05 8.07
CA LEU A 237 18.90 5.48 8.50
C LEU A 237 18.63 6.91 8.03
N ILE A 238 17.53 7.10 7.31
CA ILE A 238 17.01 8.40 6.90
C ILE A 238 15.72 8.67 7.67
N SER A 239 15.67 9.78 8.38
CA SER A 239 14.50 10.25 9.10
C SER A 239 14.08 11.62 8.60
N GLU A 240 12.81 11.72 8.22
CA GLU A 240 12.23 12.96 7.74
C GLU A 240 11.10 13.43 8.65
N THR A 241 11.17 14.68 9.06
CA THR A 241 10.11 15.38 9.77
C THR A 241 9.77 16.69 9.07
N GLU A 242 8.71 17.36 9.50
CA GLU A 242 8.40 18.70 9.00
C GLU A 242 9.53 19.71 9.28
N GLU A 243 10.36 19.45 10.29
CA GLU A 243 11.40 20.38 10.75
C GLU A 243 12.80 20.02 10.24
N ARG A 244 13.08 18.72 10.01
CA ARG A 244 14.43 18.22 9.71
C ARG A 244 14.43 17.04 8.74
N PHE A 245 15.53 16.96 8.00
CA PHE A 245 15.95 15.77 7.26
C PHE A 245 17.26 15.30 7.89
N ASP A 246 17.25 14.15 8.55
CA ASP A 246 18.40 13.58 9.28
C ASP A 246 18.88 12.31 8.62
N VAL A 247 20.19 12.14 8.50
CA VAL A 247 20.84 10.90 8.04
C VAL A 247 21.82 10.41 9.09
N PHE A 248 21.65 9.14 9.48
CA PHE A 248 22.52 8.45 10.43
C PHE A 248 23.27 7.36 9.67
N LEU A 249 24.54 7.58 9.39
CA LEU A 249 25.39 6.60 8.72
C LEU A 249 25.67 5.43 9.67
N ALA A 250 25.44 4.23 9.18
CA ALA A 250 25.73 2.99 9.92
C ALA A 250 27.23 2.85 10.21
N SER A 251 27.57 2.09 11.22
CA SER A 251 28.95 1.84 11.62
C SER A 251 29.19 0.34 11.79
N GLY A 252 30.23 -0.15 11.17
CA GLY A 252 30.65 -1.55 11.33
C GLY A 252 31.29 -1.87 12.68
N SER A 253 31.41 -0.92 13.61
CA SER A 253 32.04 -1.12 14.93
C SER A 253 31.38 -0.28 16.01
N GLY A 254 31.08 -0.88 17.15
CA GLY A 254 30.39 -0.22 18.27
C GLY A 254 28.88 -0.25 18.11
N ASP A 255 28.22 0.85 18.48
CA ASP A 255 26.79 1.03 18.20
C ASP A 255 26.57 1.13 16.70
N TYR A 256 25.53 0.47 16.18
CA TYR A 256 25.26 0.43 14.75
C TYR A 256 24.99 1.81 14.19
N PHE A 257 24.19 2.62 14.88
CA PHE A 257 23.99 4.02 14.53
C PHE A 257 24.60 4.97 15.57
N PRO A 258 25.12 6.13 15.12
CA PRO A 258 25.54 7.20 16.04
C PRO A 258 24.32 7.80 16.74
N GLN A 259 24.51 8.32 17.98
CA GLN A 259 23.44 8.95 18.78
C GLN A 259 23.02 10.34 18.24
N SER A 260 23.70 10.85 17.23
CA SER A 260 23.35 12.09 16.53
C SER A 260 23.47 11.86 15.03
N PRO A 261 22.67 12.54 14.20
CA PRO A 261 22.77 12.39 12.76
C PRO A 261 24.18 12.73 12.26
N SER A 262 24.66 11.94 11.33
CA SER A 262 25.95 12.15 10.66
C SER A 262 25.95 13.45 9.85
N TYR A 263 24.81 13.74 9.23
CA TYR A 263 24.51 15.04 8.64
C TYR A 263 22.99 15.28 8.61
N PHE A 264 22.61 16.54 8.47
CA PHE A 264 21.20 16.92 8.46
C PHE A 264 20.95 18.21 7.68
N VAL A 265 19.69 18.41 7.31
CA VAL A 265 19.17 19.66 6.77
C VAL A 265 18.11 20.19 7.71
N ASP A 266 18.27 21.45 8.15
CA ASP A 266 17.30 22.15 8.98
C ASP A 266 16.25 22.84 8.08
N ARG A 267 15.07 22.24 8.00
CA ARG A 267 13.95 22.73 7.19
C ARG A 267 13.34 24.01 7.75
N LEU A 268 13.46 24.23 9.07
CA LEU A 268 13.01 25.48 9.69
C LEU A 268 13.90 26.64 9.24
N GLU A 269 15.23 26.47 9.27
CA GLU A 269 16.18 27.48 8.79
C GLU A 269 15.95 27.81 7.31
N ILE A 270 15.69 26.79 6.48
CA ILE A 270 15.37 27.01 5.06
C ILE A 270 14.08 27.84 4.92
N ARG A 271 13.02 27.48 5.64
CA ARG A 271 11.76 28.22 5.60
C ARG A 271 11.91 29.66 6.10
N GLU A 272 12.68 29.89 7.17
CA GLU A 272 12.99 31.24 7.63
C GLU A 272 13.74 32.06 6.59
N ARG A 273 14.71 31.43 5.89
CA ARG A 273 15.51 32.09 4.81
C ARG A 273 14.66 32.39 3.57
N LEU A 274 13.73 31.51 3.20
CA LEU A 274 12.82 31.72 2.09
C LEU A 274 11.75 32.77 2.40
N GLY A 275 11.43 32.97 3.68
CA GLY A 275 10.39 33.88 4.17
C GLY A 275 9.04 33.17 4.38
N ASN A 276 8.22 33.78 5.20
CA ASN A 276 6.86 33.30 5.48
C ASN A 276 5.87 33.82 4.46
N PHE A 277 4.85 33.02 4.20
CA PHE A 277 3.72 33.46 3.41
C PHE A 277 3.00 34.63 4.13
N ASP A 278 2.90 35.79 3.45
CA ASP A 278 2.22 36.98 3.93
C ASP A 278 1.15 37.41 2.94
N PHE A 279 -0.10 37.41 3.37
CA PHE A 279 -1.23 37.83 2.55
C PHE A 279 -1.13 39.28 2.06
N ASP A 280 -0.49 40.15 2.85
CA ASP A 280 -0.33 41.57 2.50
C ASP A 280 0.70 41.80 1.38
N GLN A 281 1.57 40.80 1.16
CA GLN A 281 2.59 40.81 0.12
C GLN A 281 2.23 39.95 -1.11
N LEU A 282 0.99 39.44 -1.16
CA LEU A 282 0.54 38.57 -2.24
C LEU A 282 0.53 39.32 -3.58
N ASP A 283 1.27 38.81 -4.55
CA ASP A 283 1.20 39.31 -5.91
C ASP A 283 -0.05 38.75 -6.62
N PHE A 284 -1.10 39.56 -6.69
CA PHE A 284 -2.36 39.20 -7.34
C PHE A 284 -2.23 38.97 -8.86
N ALA A 285 -1.10 39.39 -9.46
CA ALA A 285 -0.79 39.09 -10.84
C ALA A 285 -0.03 37.76 -11.02
N ASN A 286 0.54 37.22 -9.92
CA ASN A 286 1.29 35.98 -9.95
C ASN A 286 1.12 35.21 -8.63
N LEU A 287 -0.02 34.56 -8.47
CA LEU A 287 -0.30 33.74 -7.27
C LEU A 287 0.63 32.54 -7.16
N THR A 288 1.07 31.98 -8.28
CA THR A 288 2.04 30.88 -8.32
C THR A 288 3.45 31.28 -7.88
N GLY A 289 3.71 32.59 -7.72
CA GLY A 289 4.94 33.11 -7.13
C GLY A 289 5.20 32.62 -5.70
N MET A 290 4.16 32.16 -4.99
CA MET A 290 4.30 31.52 -3.67
C MET A 290 5.19 30.27 -3.71
N LEU A 291 5.34 29.61 -4.84
CA LEU A 291 6.24 28.48 -5.00
C LEU A 291 7.71 28.82 -4.76
N SER A 292 8.07 30.11 -4.81
CA SER A 292 9.42 30.58 -4.45
C SER A 292 9.72 30.40 -2.95
N LEU A 293 8.70 30.20 -2.12
CA LEU A 293 8.81 29.95 -0.68
C LEU A 293 8.87 28.45 -0.34
N THR A 294 8.89 27.57 -1.34
CA THR A 294 8.96 26.12 -1.14
C THR A 294 10.38 25.59 -1.35
N HIS A 295 10.67 24.46 -0.73
CA HIS A 295 11.91 23.71 -0.89
C HIS A 295 11.61 22.22 -1.13
N GLU A 296 12.60 21.53 -1.68
CA GLU A 296 12.59 20.07 -1.88
C GLU A 296 13.99 19.52 -1.70
N GLU A 297 14.07 18.31 -1.17
CA GLU A 297 15.30 17.53 -1.00
C GLU A 297 15.24 16.24 -1.82
N LEU A 298 16.34 15.93 -2.52
CA LEU A 298 16.53 14.65 -3.20
C LEU A 298 17.89 14.10 -2.77
N LEU A 299 17.92 12.83 -2.40
CA LEU A 299 19.13 12.11 -2.02
C LEU A 299 19.30 10.94 -2.99
N GLN A 300 20.28 11.02 -3.88
CA GLN A 300 20.53 10.03 -4.93
C GLN A 300 21.94 10.18 -5.49
N ASP A 301 22.58 9.08 -5.88
CA ASP A 301 23.85 9.09 -6.61
C ASP A 301 23.65 9.79 -7.96
N VAL A 302 24.26 10.97 -8.10
CA VAL A 302 24.20 11.80 -9.32
C VAL A 302 25.38 11.56 -10.23
N ASP A 303 26.58 11.32 -9.68
CA ASP A 303 27.79 11.21 -10.47
C ASP A 303 28.23 9.78 -10.80
N GLY A 304 27.54 8.79 -10.24
CA GLY A 304 27.76 7.37 -10.52
C GLY A 304 28.91 6.76 -9.73
N ASP A 305 29.31 7.38 -8.62
CA ASP A 305 30.37 6.85 -7.74
C ASP A 305 29.85 5.85 -6.69
N GLY A 306 28.53 5.65 -6.64
CA GLY A 306 27.83 4.75 -5.73
C GLY A 306 27.46 5.39 -4.41
N ILE A 307 27.84 6.64 -4.15
CA ILE A 307 27.49 7.41 -2.95
C ILE A 307 26.39 8.41 -3.29
N ASP A 308 25.38 8.49 -2.44
CA ASP A 308 24.31 9.42 -2.69
C ASP A 308 24.74 10.87 -2.52
N ASP A 309 24.46 11.67 -3.54
CA ASP A 309 24.56 13.14 -3.54
C ASP A 309 23.26 13.77 -3.04
N PHE A 310 23.28 15.04 -2.66
CA PHE A 310 22.11 15.76 -2.19
C PHE A 310 21.77 16.92 -3.09
N VAL A 311 20.55 16.93 -3.61
CA VAL A 311 20.01 18.03 -4.41
C VAL A 311 19.00 18.79 -3.54
N LEU A 312 19.30 20.05 -3.23
CA LEU A 312 18.42 20.94 -2.48
C LEU A 312 17.87 22.02 -3.41
N ARG A 313 16.57 22.04 -3.59
CA ARG A 313 15.85 23.15 -4.23
C ARG A 313 15.32 24.11 -3.17
N GLU A 314 15.60 25.38 -3.34
CA GLU A 314 15.07 26.49 -2.55
C GLU A 314 14.43 27.51 -3.50
N GLY A 315 13.12 27.48 -3.65
CA GLY A 315 12.43 28.25 -4.69
C GLY A 315 12.96 27.91 -6.08
N GLY A 316 13.53 28.89 -6.77
CA GLY A 316 14.16 28.72 -8.09
C GLY A 316 15.65 28.38 -8.06
N LYS A 317 16.26 28.19 -6.89
CA LYS A 317 17.66 27.81 -6.74
C LYS A 317 17.77 26.31 -6.47
N VAL A 318 18.59 25.61 -7.26
CA VAL A 318 18.92 24.19 -7.07
C VAL A 318 20.41 24.08 -6.76
N SER A 319 20.74 23.50 -5.62
CA SER A 319 22.10 23.29 -5.14
C SER A 319 22.39 21.79 -5.11
N LEU A 320 23.50 21.36 -5.70
CA LEU A 320 24.01 19.99 -5.66
C LEU A 320 25.16 19.91 -4.68
N PHE A 321 25.12 19.00 -3.73
CA PHE A 321 26.17 18.72 -2.76
C PHE A 321 26.67 17.30 -2.94
N SER A 322 27.99 17.12 -2.88
CA SER A 322 28.59 15.79 -3.02
C SER A 322 28.49 15.01 -1.73
N GLY A 323 28.05 13.76 -1.85
CA GLY A 323 28.20 12.76 -0.83
C GLY A 323 29.64 12.32 -0.64
N THR A 324 29.93 11.77 0.53
CA THR A 324 31.20 11.09 0.83
C THR A 324 30.92 9.90 1.75
N THR A 325 31.86 8.97 1.83
CA THR A 325 31.76 7.82 2.74
C THR A 325 31.58 8.20 4.22
N THR A 326 31.87 9.45 4.59
CA THR A 326 31.80 9.95 5.97
C THR A 326 30.70 10.98 6.21
N GLY A 327 29.93 11.31 5.18
CA GLY A 327 28.84 12.30 5.26
C GLY A 327 28.90 13.37 4.20
N MET A 328 28.29 14.52 4.47
CA MET A 328 28.08 15.58 3.48
C MET A 328 28.38 16.96 4.06
N ASP A 329 28.99 17.85 3.27
CA ASP A 329 29.26 19.25 3.61
C ASP A 329 28.30 20.19 2.89
N PHE A 330 27.28 20.68 3.59
CA PHE A 330 26.31 21.65 3.06
C PHE A 330 26.82 23.08 2.97
N SER A 331 28.05 23.38 3.42
CA SER A 331 28.61 24.72 3.32
C SER A 331 29.10 25.06 1.92
N GLN A 332 29.41 24.06 1.10
CA GLN A 332 29.99 24.24 -0.22
C GLN A 332 29.28 23.37 -1.27
N PRO A 333 28.25 23.89 -1.94
CA PRO A 333 27.61 23.15 -3.03
C PRO A 333 28.60 22.97 -4.19
N ARG A 334 28.67 21.75 -4.74
CA ARG A 334 29.43 21.42 -5.94
C ARG A 334 28.93 22.24 -7.16
N GLN A 335 27.60 22.42 -7.22
CA GLN A 335 26.97 23.22 -8.26
C GLN A 335 25.77 24.00 -7.72
N VAL A 336 25.52 25.18 -8.29
CA VAL A 336 24.29 25.94 -8.10
C VAL A 336 23.69 26.30 -9.44
N LEU A 337 22.48 25.85 -9.70
CA LEU A 337 21.64 26.25 -10.81
C LEU A 337 20.58 27.24 -10.33
N ARG A 338 20.20 28.18 -11.20
CA ARG A 338 19.13 29.14 -10.92
C ARG A 338 18.15 29.15 -12.07
N SER A 339 16.90 28.87 -11.78
CA SER A 339 15.80 28.99 -12.72
C SER A 339 14.99 30.23 -12.41
N SER A 340 14.58 30.94 -13.46
CA SER A 340 13.58 32.00 -13.36
C SER A 340 12.18 31.41 -13.44
N GLY A 341 11.19 32.09 -12.87
CA GLY A 341 9.79 31.67 -12.88
C GLY A 341 9.40 30.85 -11.64
N ASN A 342 8.20 30.32 -11.66
CA ASN A 342 7.57 29.65 -10.53
C ASN A 342 7.90 28.15 -10.58
N VAL A 343 8.99 27.75 -9.92
CA VAL A 343 9.39 26.35 -9.87
C VAL A 343 8.43 25.57 -8.98
N LEU A 344 7.80 24.55 -9.55
CA LEU A 344 6.83 23.70 -8.88
C LEU A 344 7.53 22.55 -8.15
N THR A 345 8.35 21.79 -8.87
CA THR A 345 9.05 20.60 -8.33
C THR A 345 10.29 20.27 -9.15
N THR A 346 11.14 19.42 -8.59
CA THR A 346 12.31 18.84 -9.24
C THR A 346 12.32 17.33 -9.01
N PHE A 347 12.81 16.56 -9.97
CA PHE A 347 13.13 15.15 -9.79
C PHE A 347 14.31 14.74 -10.68
N LEU A 348 14.83 13.57 -10.44
CA LEU A 348 15.95 12.98 -11.17
C LEU A 348 15.43 11.79 -11.99
N HIS A 349 15.75 11.79 -13.29
CA HIS A 349 15.36 10.71 -14.21
C HIS A 349 16.33 10.68 -15.39
N ASP A 350 16.80 9.49 -15.75
CA ASP A 350 17.71 9.31 -16.89
C ASP A 350 16.94 9.46 -18.22
N GLU A 351 16.94 10.68 -18.77
CA GLU A 351 16.25 11.02 -20.01
C GLU A 351 16.94 10.42 -21.25
N ASN A 352 18.25 10.34 -21.22
CA ASN A 352 19.04 9.98 -22.38
C ASN A 352 19.47 8.50 -22.40
N GLU A 353 19.14 7.72 -21.33
CA GLU A 353 19.52 6.31 -21.12
C GLU A 353 21.03 6.10 -21.07
N ASP A 354 21.78 7.06 -20.52
CA ASP A 354 23.22 6.91 -20.34
C ASP A 354 23.61 6.29 -18.98
N GLY A 355 22.63 5.95 -18.16
CA GLY A 355 22.76 5.36 -16.84
C GLY A 355 22.98 6.38 -15.73
N ARG A 356 22.83 7.69 -16.01
CA ARG A 356 22.96 8.78 -15.05
C ARG A 356 21.66 9.57 -14.97
N PRO A 357 21.22 9.95 -13.78
CA PRO A 357 19.98 10.70 -13.65
C PRO A 357 20.17 12.16 -14.11
N ASP A 358 19.35 12.61 -15.04
CA ASP A 358 19.26 14.01 -15.47
C ASP A 358 18.35 14.80 -14.49
N LEU A 359 18.60 16.10 -14.34
CA LEU A 359 17.77 16.96 -13.51
C LEU A 359 16.56 17.48 -14.30
N TRP A 360 15.38 17.12 -13.86
CA TRP A 360 14.12 17.65 -14.36
C TRP A 360 13.61 18.75 -13.44
N LEU A 361 13.37 19.92 -14.00
CA LEU A 361 12.86 21.07 -13.27
C LEU A 361 11.54 21.51 -13.89
N TRP A 362 10.48 21.42 -13.11
CA TRP A 362 9.13 21.78 -13.52
C TRP A 362 8.77 23.19 -13.06
N ARG A 363 8.21 23.98 -13.97
CA ARG A 363 7.71 25.33 -13.70
C ARG A 363 6.26 25.43 -14.10
N VAL A 364 5.53 26.23 -13.36
CA VAL A 364 4.15 26.58 -13.69
C VAL A 364 4.07 28.04 -14.15
N GLU A 365 3.22 28.32 -15.10
CA GLU A 365 2.98 29.70 -15.54
C GLU A 365 2.40 30.56 -14.42
N SER A 366 2.55 31.89 -14.56
CA SER A 366 1.99 32.83 -13.61
C SER A 366 0.46 32.82 -13.70
N ILE A 367 -0.20 32.57 -12.58
CA ILE A 367 -1.66 32.55 -12.46
C ILE A 367 -2.06 33.79 -11.68
N SER A 368 -2.91 34.63 -12.27
CA SER A 368 -3.45 35.83 -11.62
C SER A 368 -4.79 35.57 -10.94
N VAL A 369 -5.17 36.46 -10.04
CA VAL A 369 -6.53 36.47 -9.47
C VAL A 369 -7.60 36.65 -10.57
N GLY A 370 -7.28 37.41 -11.64
CA GLY A 370 -8.16 37.54 -12.79
C GLY A 370 -8.44 36.23 -13.50
N ASP A 371 -7.40 35.36 -13.66
CA ASP A 371 -7.56 34.03 -14.23
C ASP A 371 -8.46 33.15 -13.35
N LEU A 372 -8.30 33.20 -12.02
CA LEU A 372 -9.18 32.46 -11.12
C LEU A 372 -10.64 32.89 -11.24
N PHE A 373 -10.91 34.20 -11.33
CA PHE A 373 -12.29 34.69 -11.54
C PHE A 373 -12.85 34.24 -12.88
N LEU A 374 -12.04 34.24 -13.93
CA LEU A 374 -12.44 33.73 -15.24
C LEU A 374 -12.79 32.24 -15.17
N TRP A 375 -11.99 31.45 -14.49
CA TRP A 375 -12.18 30.00 -14.34
C TRP A 375 -13.38 29.62 -13.47
N LEU A 376 -13.93 30.55 -12.69
CA LEU A 376 -15.19 30.30 -12.00
C LEU A 376 -16.33 30.00 -13.00
N ALA A 377 -16.35 30.67 -14.12
CA ALA A 377 -17.43 30.57 -15.11
C ALA A 377 -17.04 29.80 -16.38
N ILE A 378 -15.77 29.81 -16.77
CA ILE A 378 -15.27 29.24 -18.03
C ILE A 378 -14.22 28.20 -17.73
N ALA A 379 -14.14 27.16 -18.56
CA ALA A 379 -13.07 26.18 -18.49
C ALA A 379 -11.68 26.84 -18.65
N GLY A 380 -10.72 26.38 -17.87
CA GLY A 380 -9.36 26.92 -17.85
C GLY A 380 -8.30 25.94 -18.38
N SER A 381 -7.10 26.48 -18.57
CA SER A 381 -5.90 25.71 -18.85
C SER A 381 -4.71 26.34 -18.12
N ILE A 382 -3.86 25.50 -17.56
CA ILE A 382 -2.58 25.87 -16.94
C ILE A 382 -1.48 25.17 -17.68
N ASN A 383 -0.43 25.90 -18.07
CA ASN A 383 0.74 25.31 -18.68
C ASN A 383 1.82 25.05 -17.61
N VAL A 384 2.31 23.82 -17.60
CA VAL A 384 3.45 23.41 -16.81
C VAL A 384 4.58 23.05 -17.77
N GLU A 385 5.74 23.62 -17.55
CA GLU A 385 6.93 23.41 -18.39
C GLU A 385 7.96 22.61 -17.63
N ALA A 386 8.49 21.54 -18.24
CA ALA A 386 9.62 20.81 -17.72
C ALA A 386 10.88 21.15 -18.50
N PHE A 387 11.95 21.41 -17.79
CA PHE A 387 13.29 21.67 -18.33
C PHE A 387 14.21 20.53 -17.91
N VAL A 388 14.80 19.85 -18.90
CA VAL A 388 15.71 18.74 -18.66
C VAL A 388 17.15 19.23 -18.76
N TYR A 389 17.89 19.11 -17.68
CA TYR A 389 19.31 19.46 -17.60
C TYR A 389 20.13 18.17 -17.59
N PRO A 390 20.82 17.85 -18.70
CA PRO A 390 21.61 16.63 -18.80
C PRO A 390 22.68 16.54 -17.71
N ASN A 391 22.90 15.34 -17.23
CA ASN A 391 24.01 15.03 -16.36
C ASN A 391 25.30 14.93 -17.17
N GLU A 392 26.31 15.76 -16.83
CA GLU A 392 27.62 15.78 -17.47
C GLU A 392 28.69 14.98 -16.68
N GLY A 393 28.25 14.14 -15.73
CA GLY A 393 29.09 13.36 -14.83
C GLY A 393 29.08 13.96 -13.43
N GLU A 394 29.94 14.90 -13.13
CA GLU A 394 30.02 15.52 -11.79
C GLU A 394 28.98 16.64 -11.55
N SER A 395 28.24 17.03 -12.58
CA SER A 395 27.30 18.16 -12.50
C SER A 395 26.27 18.11 -13.62
N PHE A 396 25.19 18.84 -13.46
CA PHE A 396 24.20 19.04 -14.51
C PHE A 396 24.62 20.14 -15.47
N ALA A 397 24.27 20.03 -16.76
CA ALA A 397 24.45 21.06 -17.74
C ALA A 397 23.86 22.39 -17.28
N ARG A 398 24.51 23.50 -17.58
CA ARG A 398 24.03 24.86 -17.19
C ARG A 398 22.83 25.34 -17.99
N ARG A 399 22.50 24.66 -19.09
CA ARG A 399 21.34 24.96 -19.94
C ARG A 399 20.57 23.69 -20.19
N PRO A 400 19.24 23.75 -20.18
CA PRO A 400 18.44 22.58 -20.48
C PRO A 400 18.66 22.16 -21.94
N SER A 401 18.78 20.88 -22.17
CA SER A 401 18.82 20.28 -23.51
C SER A 401 17.44 20.17 -24.14
N ARG A 402 16.42 20.11 -23.31
CA ARG A 402 15.03 19.89 -23.71
C ARG A 402 14.07 20.69 -22.85
N GLN A 403 12.99 21.14 -23.49
CA GLN A 403 11.85 21.75 -22.83
C GLN A 403 10.58 21.02 -23.28
N LEU A 404 9.74 20.68 -22.33
CA LEU A 404 8.43 20.04 -22.51
C LEU A 404 7.35 20.99 -21.99
N THR A 405 6.19 20.96 -22.60
CA THR A 405 5.02 21.70 -22.12
C THR A 405 3.87 20.73 -21.90
N VAL A 406 3.28 20.76 -20.72
CA VAL A 406 2.08 19.99 -20.35
C VAL A 406 0.94 20.98 -20.12
N ALA A 407 -0.05 20.95 -21.00
CA ALA A 407 -1.26 21.74 -20.83
C ALA A 407 -2.28 20.98 -19.98
N LEU A 408 -2.53 21.46 -18.76
CA LEU A 408 -3.56 20.94 -17.86
C LEU A 408 -4.88 21.66 -18.15
N LYS A 409 -5.84 20.98 -18.77
CA LYS A 409 -7.17 21.51 -19.03
C LYS A 409 -8.16 21.07 -17.98
N PHE A 410 -8.90 22.01 -17.41
CA PHE A 410 -9.87 21.73 -16.36
C PHE A 410 -11.21 22.45 -16.63
N PRO A 411 -12.33 21.91 -16.12
CA PRO A 411 -13.63 22.54 -16.26
C PRO A 411 -13.74 23.80 -15.39
N SER A 412 -14.76 24.64 -15.65
CA SER A 412 -15.06 25.76 -14.75
C SER A 412 -15.35 25.26 -13.32
N ALA A 413 -15.10 26.13 -12.32
CA ALA A 413 -15.36 25.80 -10.93
C ALA A 413 -16.84 25.42 -10.68
N VAL A 414 -17.78 26.08 -11.39
CA VAL A 414 -19.20 25.73 -11.31
C VAL A 414 -19.46 24.31 -11.79
N ARG A 415 -18.81 23.88 -12.89
CA ARG A 415 -18.92 22.49 -13.38
C ARG A 415 -18.27 21.50 -12.45
N MET A 416 -17.08 21.82 -11.90
CA MET A 416 -16.43 20.95 -10.90
C MET A 416 -17.31 20.74 -9.67
N LEU A 417 -18.00 21.81 -9.21
CA LEU A 417 -18.90 21.68 -8.07
C LEU A 417 -20.13 20.80 -8.41
N SER A 418 -20.73 20.96 -9.61
CA SER A 418 -21.83 20.10 -10.04
C SER A 418 -21.38 18.64 -10.15
N SER A 419 -20.22 18.37 -10.76
CA SER A 419 -19.67 17.02 -10.87
C SER A 419 -19.36 16.41 -9.49
N ALA A 420 -18.87 17.20 -8.54
CA ALA A 420 -18.65 16.74 -7.17
C ALA A 420 -19.97 16.36 -6.47
N ILE A 421 -21.06 17.07 -6.76
CA ILE A 421 -22.40 16.71 -6.26
C ILE A 421 -22.87 15.40 -6.90
N ASP A 422 -22.73 15.27 -8.23
CA ASP A 422 -23.11 14.07 -8.96
C ASP A 422 -22.31 12.84 -8.47
N ILE A 423 -21.00 12.99 -8.27
CA ILE A 423 -20.13 11.95 -7.68
C ILE A 423 -20.61 11.57 -6.27
N ARG A 424 -20.96 12.57 -5.45
CA ARG A 424 -21.47 12.31 -4.10
C ARG A 424 -22.83 11.58 -4.11
N GLU A 425 -23.70 11.91 -5.07
CA GLU A 425 -24.98 11.21 -5.23
C GLU A 425 -24.76 9.78 -5.73
N GLN A 426 -23.85 9.58 -6.67
CA GLN A 426 -23.41 8.24 -7.09
C GLN A 426 -22.83 7.45 -5.90
N ALA A 427 -21.94 8.04 -5.11
CA ALA A 427 -21.37 7.39 -3.93
C ALA A 427 -22.45 6.97 -2.92
N ARG A 428 -23.48 7.83 -2.70
CA ARG A 428 -24.62 7.46 -1.83
C ARG A 428 -25.47 6.34 -2.41
N ALA A 429 -25.73 6.39 -3.72
CA ALA A 429 -26.45 5.30 -4.38
C ALA A 429 -25.69 3.97 -4.28
N LEU A 430 -24.35 4.05 -4.22
CA LEU A 430 -23.46 2.91 -4.01
C LEU A 430 -23.51 2.37 -2.59
N GLU A 431 -23.58 3.25 -1.58
CA GLU A 431 -23.75 2.82 -0.17
C GLU A 431 -25.07 2.06 0.04
N GLU A 432 -26.11 2.39 -0.76
CA GLU A 432 -27.42 1.73 -0.72
C GLU A 432 -27.49 0.48 -1.62
N ALA A 433 -26.58 0.32 -2.56
CA ALA A 433 -26.55 -0.83 -3.46
C ALA A 433 -25.86 -2.04 -2.82
N THR A 434 -26.35 -3.21 -3.13
CA THR A 434 -25.69 -4.46 -2.71
C THR A 434 -24.46 -4.68 -3.59
N ILE A 435 -23.27 -4.43 -3.05
CA ILE A 435 -22.00 -4.75 -3.73
C ILE A 435 -21.84 -6.27 -3.67
N LEU A 436 -21.68 -6.89 -4.84
CA LEU A 436 -21.31 -8.30 -4.90
C LEU A 436 -19.80 -8.43 -4.67
N PRO A 437 -19.37 -9.17 -3.63
CA PRO A 437 -17.93 -9.41 -3.45
C PRO A 437 -17.35 -10.17 -4.65
N THR A 438 -16.21 -9.68 -5.13
CA THR A 438 -15.45 -10.30 -6.23
C THR A 438 -14.01 -10.54 -5.81
N ALA A 439 -13.38 -11.54 -6.42
CA ALA A 439 -11.96 -11.78 -6.29
C ALA A 439 -11.38 -12.27 -7.62
N ILE A 440 -10.14 -11.89 -7.91
CA ILE A 440 -9.40 -12.35 -9.07
C ILE A 440 -8.38 -13.38 -8.59
N ALA A 441 -8.42 -14.57 -9.16
CA ALA A 441 -7.59 -15.70 -8.73
C ALA A 441 -7.13 -16.57 -9.91
N GLN A 442 -6.12 -17.38 -9.67
CA GLN A 442 -5.68 -18.45 -10.57
C GLN A 442 -6.32 -19.77 -10.13
N ILE A 443 -7.56 -20.01 -10.58
CA ILE A 443 -8.31 -21.22 -10.21
C ILE A 443 -7.96 -22.40 -11.14
N GLY A 444 -7.76 -22.12 -12.40
CA GLY A 444 -7.35 -23.10 -13.37
C GLY A 444 -7.24 -22.44 -14.74
N GLY A 445 -6.41 -22.94 -15.61
CA GLY A 445 -6.31 -22.41 -16.96
C GLY A 445 -4.94 -21.87 -17.32
N VAL A 446 -4.91 -20.87 -18.18
CA VAL A 446 -3.68 -20.39 -18.82
C VAL A 446 -3.01 -19.34 -17.94
N GLU A 447 -1.70 -19.42 -17.74
CA GLU A 447 -0.91 -18.45 -16.94
C GLU A 447 -1.08 -16.98 -17.34
N SER A 448 -1.44 -16.73 -18.60
CA SER A 448 -1.63 -15.37 -19.13
C SER A 448 -2.97 -14.72 -18.76
N THR A 449 -3.88 -15.47 -18.14
CA THR A 449 -5.20 -14.98 -17.72
C THR A 449 -5.46 -15.30 -16.25
N ARG A 450 -6.45 -14.63 -15.68
CA ARG A 450 -6.96 -14.89 -14.34
C ARG A 450 -8.47 -15.14 -14.40
N ASP A 451 -8.98 -15.74 -13.36
CA ASP A 451 -10.37 -16.11 -13.21
C ASP A 451 -11.07 -15.13 -12.28
N LEU A 452 -12.32 -14.79 -12.57
CA LEU A 452 -13.14 -13.95 -11.70
C LEU A 452 -14.08 -14.81 -10.86
N LEU A 453 -13.99 -14.65 -9.55
CA LEU A 453 -14.95 -15.20 -8.61
C LEU A 453 -15.94 -14.12 -8.21
N VAL A 454 -17.22 -14.49 -8.16
CA VAL A 454 -18.31 -13.61 -7.74
C VAL A 454 -19.10 -14.30 -6.64
N LEU A 455 -19.15 -13.70 -5.47
CA LEU A 455 -19.92 -14.22 -4.34
C LEU A 455 -21.37 -13.74 -4.43
N LEU A 456 -22.27 -14.68 -4.58
CA LEU A 456 -23.72 -14.49 -4.44
C LEU A 456 -24.19 -15.00 -3.07
N GLU A 457 -25.46 -14.75 -2.74
CA GLU A 457 -26.01 -15.12 -1.43
C GLU A 457 -25.78 -16.58 -1.04
N ASP A 458 -25.94 -17.50 -2.00
CA ASP A 458 -25.95 -18.94 -1.79
C ASP A 458 -24.91 -19.70 -2.63
N GLN A 459 -24.10 -18.98 -3.41
CA GLN A 459 -23.12 -19.62 -4.31
C GLN A 459 -21.94 -18.71 -4.65
N VAL A 460 -20.82 -19.32 -5.00
CA VAL A 460 -19.70 -18.67 -5.69
C VAL A 460 -19.76 -19.04 -7.16
N GLN A 461 -19.77 -18.04 -8.01
CA GLN A 461 -19.68 -18.19 -9.46
C GLN A 461 -18.22 -17.99 -9.91
N VAL A 462 -17.73 -18.87 -10.79
CA VAL A 462 -16.37 -18.80 -11.32
C VAL A 462 -16.42 -18.60 -12.83
N PHE A 463 -15.79 -17.51 -13.30
CA PHE A 463 -15.67 -17.16 -14.71
C PHE A 463 -14.21 -17.33 -15.14
N MET A 464 -13.93 -18.44 -15.82
CA MET A 464 -12.58 -18.81 -16.21
C MET A 464 -12.00 -17.89 -17.28
N GLY A 465 -10.71 -17.51 -17.13
CA GLY A 465 -9.96 -16.72 -18.11
C GLY A 465 -10.61 -15.39 -18.46
N SER A 466 -11.35 -14.79 -17.53
CA SER A 466 -12.12 -13.58 -17.79
C SER A 466 -11.34 -12.29 -17.51
N MET A 467 -10.21 -12.39 -16.83
CA MET A 467 -9.36 -11.27 -16.42
C MET A 467 -7.97 -11.40 -17.04
N ASP A 468 -7.35 -10.26 -17.32
CA ASP A 468 -5.96 -10.21 -17.73
C ASP A 468 -5.04 -10.45 -16.54
N ALA A 469 -3.90 -11.07 -16.74
CA ALA A 469 -2.87 -11.15 -15.72
C ALA A 469 -2.42 -9.73 -15.34
N PRO A 470 -2.10 -9.46 -14.06
CA PRO A 470 -1.61 -8.15 -13.65
C PRO A 470 -0.35 -7.79 -14.43
N ALA A 471 -0.39 -6.63 -15.09
CA ALA A 471 0.79 -6.08 -15.75
C ALA A 471 1.77 -5.57 -14.70
N ALA A 472 3.08 -5.69 -14.98
CA ALA A 472 4.09 -5.05 -14.15
C ALA A 472 3.84 -3.53 -14.12
N ALA A 473 3.89 -2.94 -12.92
CA ALA A 473 3.79 -1.50 -12.79
C ALA A 473 5.00 -0.85 -13.50
N PRO A 474 4.81 0.24 -14.27
CA PRO A 474 5.94 0.95 -14.86
C PRO A 474 6.80 1.58 -13.76
N ASP A 475 8.12 1.64 -13.98
CA ASP A 475 9.09 2.19 -13.04
C ASP A 475 8.82 3.68 -12.71
N ASP A 476 8.28 4.44 -13.67
CA ASP A 476 7.85 5.83 -13.48
C ASP A 476 6.36 5.98 -13.85
N GLN A 477 5.51 5.93 -12.83
CA GLN A 477 4.05 6.04 -13.01
C GLN A 477 3.64 7.42 -13.55
N PHE A 478 4.37 8.49 -13.22
CA PHE A 478 4.03 9.84 -13.67
C PHE A 478 4.29 10.00 -15.16
N LEU A 479 5.49 9.65 -15.63
CA LEU A 479 5.83 9.71 -17.05
C LEU A 479 4.97 8.74 -17.88
N ALA A 480 4.68 7.56 -17.33
CA ALA A 480 3.77 6.61 -17.97
C ALA A 480 2.35 7.17 -18.12
N SER A 481 1.84 7.90 -17.11
CA SER A 481 0.51 8.54 -17.18
C SER A 481 0.41 9.64 -18.24
N LEU A 482 1.53 10.23 -18.63
CA LEU A 482 1.62 11.23 -19.70
C LEU A 482 1.72 10.61 -21.09
N ASP A 483 1.80 9.28 -21.22
CA ASP A 483 2.20 8.62 -22.47
C ASP A 483 3.50 9.26 -23.01
N TYR A 484 4.49 9.34 -22.11
CA TYR A 484 5.72 10.06 -22.34
C TYR A 484 6.52 9.44 -23.50
N SER A 485 7.06 10.31 -24.37
CA SER A 485 7.91 9.92 -25.49
C SER A 485 8.98 10.98 -25.73
N ARG A 486 10.23 10.55 -25.90
CA ARG A 486 11.37 11.45 -26.20
C ARG A 486 11.19 12.32 -27.44
N ASN A 487 10.36 11.91 -28.37
CA ASN A 487 10.13 12.64 -29.62
C ASN A 487 8.99 13.66 -29.54
N ARG A 488 8.36 13.79 -28.36
CA ARG A 488 7.20 14.65 -28.15
C ARG A 488 7.53 15.69 -27.07
N ASN A 489 7.27 16.96 -27.35
CA ASN A 489 7.53 18.06 -26.42
C ASN A 489 6.25 18.73 -25.91
N GLU A 490 5.09 18.35 -26.42
CA GLU A 490 3.82 18.92 -26.02
C GLU A 490 2.89 17.81 -25.57
N TYR A 491 2.34 17.95 -24.39
CA TYR A 491 1.43 17.01 -23.76
C TYR A 491 0.19 17.74 -23.29
N GLU A 492 -0.92 17.02 -23.20
CA GLU A 492 -2.17 17.54 -22.72
C GLU A 492 -2.80 16.56 -21.75
N ILE A 493 -3.14 17.06 -20.56
CA ILE A 493 -3.97 16.34 -19.58
C ILE A 493 -5.32 17.03 -19.53
N ASP A 494 -6.35 16.39 -20.05
CA ASP A 494 -7.71 16.95 -20.05
C ASP A 494 -8.52 16.40 -18.87
N ILE A 495 -8.42 17.10 -17.73
CA ILE A 495 -9.15 16.74 -16.50
C ILE A 495 -10.67 16.81 -16.74
N ARG A 496 -11.16 17.59 -17.73
CA ARG A 496 -12.59 17.66 -18.08
C ARG A 496 -13.09 16.30 -18.55
N ARG A 497 -12.32 15.62 -19.41
CA ARG A 497 -12.66 14.27 -19.88
C ARG A 497 -12.67 13.28 -18.73
N PHE A 498 -11.65 13.36 -17.86
CA PHE A 498 -11.55 12.48 -16.70
C PHE A 498 -12.77 12.66 -15.76
N ILE A 499 -13.21 13.90 -15.52
CA ILE A 499 -14.37 14.18 -14.68
C ILE A 499 -15.68 13.78 -15.39
N ASP A 500 -15.79 14.00 -16.70
CA ASP A 500 -16.99 13.67 -17.48
C ASP A 500 -17.18 12.17 -17.69
N GLU A 501 -16.07 11.42 -17.75
CA GLU A 501 -16.03 9.96 -17.88
C GLU A 501 -15.95 9.25 -16.52
N PHE A 502 -15.80 10.03 -15.41
CA PHE A 502 -15.70 9.45 -14.08
C PHE A 502 -17.07 8.93 -13.64
N GLU A 503 -17.23 7.63 -13.76
CA GLU A 503 -18.30 6.88 -13.11
C GLU A 503 -17.69 6.12 -11.93
N ILE A 504 -18.29 6.22 -10.75
CA ILE A 504 -17.94 5.35 -9.64
C ILE A 504 -18.48 3.97 -10.00
N GLU A 505 -17.64 3.15 -10.60
CA GLU A 505 -17.99 1.78 -10.95
C GLU A 505 -17.92 0.87 -9.74
N GLN A 506 -19.02 0.22 -9.45
CA GLN A 506 -18.98 -0.98 -8.61
C GLN A 506 -18.50 -2.13 -9.47
N ASN A 507 -17.38 -2.75 -9.05
CA ASN A 507 -16.88 -3.97 -9.65
C ASN A 507 -16.79 -3.89 -11.18
N SER A 508 -15.84 -3.09 -11.69
CA SER A 508 -15.55 -3.00 -13.14
C SER A 508 -15.33 -4.38 -13.77
N GLU A 509 -14.89 -5.34 -12.96
CA GLU A 509 -14.68 -6.74 -13.32
C GLU A 509 -15.97 -7.42 -13.75
N LEU A 510 -17.10 -7.08 -13.14
CA LEU A 510 -18.40 -7.69 -13.48
C LEU A 510 -18.85 -7.35 -14.90
N ARG A 511 -18.47 -6.19 -15.44
CA ARG A 511 -18.77 -5.83 -16.85
C ARG A 511 -18.14 -6.80 -17.83
N ARG A 512 -16.95 -7.34 -17.53
CA ARG A 512 -16.26 -8.28 -18.41
C ARG A 512 -16.97 -9.63 -18.51
N VAL A 513 -17.80 -9.93 -17.54
CA VAL A 513 -18.57 -11.18 -17.48
C VAL A 513 -20.06 -10.98 -17.67
N GLU A 514 -20.50 -9.75 -17.94
CA GLU A 514 -21.91 -9.44 -18.19
C GLU A 514 -22.45 -10.28 -19.38
N GLY A 515 -23.55 -10.99 -19.13
CA GLY A 515 -24.15 -11.90 -20.11
C GLY A 515 -23.41 -13.21 -20.34
N ARG A 516 -22.27 -13.45 -19.68
CA ARG A 516 -21.59 -14.76 -19.69
C ARG A 516 -22.26 -15.71 -18.71
N THR A 517 -22.18 -16.98 -19.02
CA THR A 517 -22.53 -18.05 -18.07
C THR A 517 -21.26 -18.46 -17.34
N PRO A 518 -21.26 -18.51 -16.00
CA PRO A 518 -20.10 -18.99 -15.24
C PRO A 518 -19.81 -20.45 -15.61
N GLU A 519 -18.54 -20.80 -15.72
CA GLU A 519 -18.08 -22.15 -15.99
C GLU A 519 -18.35 -23.08 -14.81
N HIS A 520 -18.24 -22.55 -13.57
CA HIS A 520 -18.55 -23.30 -12.36
C HIS A 520 -19.44 -22.49 -11.42
N ARG A 521 -20.27 -23.23 -10.67
CA ARG A 521 -21.10 -22.71 -9.59
C ARG A 521 -20.94 -23.61 -8.38
N LEU A 522 -20.44 -23.05 -7.30
CA LEU A 522 -20.25 -23.73 -6.04
C LEU A 522 -21.36 -23.30 -5.10
N ALA A 523 -22.20 -24.24 -4.66
CA ALA A 523 -23.22 -23.99 -3.66
C ALA A 523 -22.57 -23.82 -2.28
N LEU A 524 -22.97 -22.80 -1.54
CA LEU A 524 -22.49 -22.54 -0.18
C LEU A 524 -23.40 -23.21 0.85
N PRO A 525 -22.82 -23.78 1.92
CA PRO A 525 -23.61 -24.48 2.95
C PRO A 525 -24.55 -23.54 3.73
N VAL A 526 -24.26 -22.25 3.71
CA VAL A 526 -25.06 -21.18 4.32
C VAL A 526 -25.03 -19.97 3.40
N ALA A 527 -26.17 -19.30 3.21
CA ALA A 527 -26.22 -18.05 2.46
C ALA A 527 -25.32 -16.99 3.10
N MET A 528 -24.39 -16.44 2.32
CA MET A 528 -23.35 -15.50 2.74
C MET A 528 -23.57 -14.12 2.14
N ARG A 529 -24.74 -13.54 2.41
CA ARG A 529 -25.02 -12.14 2.03
C ARG A 529 -24.03 -11.20 2.72
N ASN A 530 -23.33 -10.36 1.97
CA ASN A 530 -22.23 -9.49 2.45
C ASN A 530 -21.03 -10.28 3.01
N GLY A 531 -20.79 -11.48 2.52
CA GLY A 531 -19.57 -12.23 2.79
C GLY A 531 -18.35 -11.62 2.09
N GLU A 532 -17.20 -12.20 2.35
CA GLU A 532 -15.92 -11.79 1.78
C GLU A 532 -15.27 -12.95 1.06
N LEU A 533 -14.46 -12.61 0.04
CA LEU A 533 -13.58 -13.52 -0.68
C LEU A 533 -12.14 -13.09 -0.42
N GLN A 534 -11.32 -14.01 0.06
CA GLN A 534 -9.88 -13.80 0.23
C GLN A 534 -9.13 -14.87 -0.56
N VAL A 535 -8.28 -14.43 -1.47
CA VAL A 535 -7.42 -15.30 -2.28
C VAL A 535 -6.08 -15.47 -1.63
N ALA A 536 -5.55 -16.69 -1.64
CA ALA A 536 -4.27 -17.03 -1.01
C ALA A 536 -3.61 -18.19 -1.76
N SER A 537 -2.29 -18.33 -1.60
CA SER A 537 -1.56 -19.54 -1.97
C SER A 537 -1.14 -20.24 -0.67
N LEU A 538 -1.81 -21.35 -0.34
CA LEU A 538 -1.58 -22.05 0.93
C LEU A 538 -0.64 -23.24 0.80
N ASN A 539 -0.65 -23.90 -0.33
CA ASN A 539 0.08 -25.16 -0.55
C ASN A 539 1.26 -25.03 -1.52
N GLY A 540 1.53 -23.82 -2.03
CA GLY A 540 2.66 -23.52 -2.90
C GLY A 540 2.54 -24.10 -4.31
N ASP A 541 1.35 -24.56 -4.74
CA ASP A 541 1.10 -24.96 -6.11
C ASP A 541 0.83 -23.74 -7.02
N VAL A 542 0.46 -23.99 -8.29
CA VAL A 542 0.21 -22.90 -9.27
C VAL A 542 -1.20 -22.32 -9.17
N HIS A 543 -2.05 -22.89 -8.35
CA HIS A 543 -3.45 -22.50 -8.18
C HIS A 543 -3.60 -21.70 -6.88
N ASP A 544 -4.51 -20.76 -6.93
CA ASP A 544 -4.86 -19.98 -5.74
C ASP A 544 -5.94 -20.72 -4.93
N ASP A 545 -5.81 -20.66 -3.61
CA ASP A 545 -6.80 -21.09 -2.65
C ASP A 545 -7.75 -19.94 -2.31
N VAL A 546 -8.98 -20.25 -1.91
CA VAL A 546 -9.99 -19.20 -1.69
C VAL A 546 -10.73 -19.41 -0.37
N PHE A 547 -10.65 -18.41 0.49
CA PHE A 547 -11.53 -18.29 1.66
C PHE A 547 -12.79 -17.55 1.28
N VAL A 548 -13.93 -18.18 1.53
CA VAL A 548 -15.26 -17.57 1.44
C VAL A 548 -15.82 -17.53 2.84
N PHE A 549 -16.04 -16.36 3.42
CA PHE A 549 -16.50 -16.27 4.80
C PHE A 549 -17.48 -15.13 5.02
N LEU A 550 -18.25 -15.25 6.10
CA LEU A 550 -19.19 -14.24 6.57
C LEU A 550 -18.96 -14.00 8.05
N GLN A 551 -18.70 -12.76 8.40
CA GLN A 551 -18.68 -12.30 9.77
C GLN A 551 -20.11 -11.96 10.22
N ARG A 552 -20.71 -12.78 11.07
CA ARG A 552 -22.04 -12.54 11.62
C ARG A 552 -21.96 -11.84 12.97
N GLY A 553 -21.76 -10.53 12.94
CA GLY A 553 -21.76 -9.71 14.16
C GLY A 553 -20.69 -10.15 15.17
N ARG A 554 -21.11 -10.45 16.41
CA ARG A 554 -20.23 -10.94 17.47
C ARG A 554 -20.32 -12.46 17.69
N GLU A 555 -21.00 -13.20 16.82
CA GLU A 555 -21.35 -14.60 17.13
C GLU A 555 -20.36 -15.63 16.59
N SER A 556 -19.90 -15.51 15.37
CA SER A 556 -18.86 -16.38 14.80
C SER A 556 -18.47 -15.92 13.40
N LEU A 557 -17.23 -16.16 13.01
CA LEU A 557 -16.80 -16.09 11.63
C LEU A 557 -16.87 -17.51 11.07
N SER A 558 -17.75 -17.74 10.10
CA SER A 558 -17.91 -19.06 9.48
C SER A 558 -17.78 -18.94 7.96
N GLY A 559 -17.28 -19.99 7.33
CA GLY A 559 -17.00 -19.97 5.92
C GLY A 559 -16.63 -21.31 5.33
N LEU A 560 -16.08 -21.23 4.13
CA LEU A 560 -15.61 -22.34 3.34
C LEU A 560 -14.21 -22.00 2.80
N LEU A 561 -13.25 -22.87 3.05
CA LEU A 561 -11.96 -22.83 2.38
C LEU A 561 -12.01 -23.76 1.17
N LEU A 562 -11.74 -23.22 0.00
CA LEU A 562 -11.48 -23.97 -1.23
C LEU A 562 -9.97 -24.13 -1.33
N LEU A 563 -9.48 -25.32 -1.03
CA LEU A 563 -8.06 -25.68 -1.07
C LEU A 563 -7.79 -26.45 -2.37
N SER A 564 -6.88 -25.95 -3.18
CA SER A 564 -6.44 -26.60 -4.41
C SER A 564 -5.79 -27.96 -4.12
N GLU A 565 -6.01 -28.93 -5.02
CA GLU A 565 -5.37 -30.25 -4.94
C GLU A 565 -4.33 -30.35 -6.05
N PRO A 566 -3.05 -30.66 -5.72
CA PRO A 566 -1.95 -30.71 -6.68
C PRO A 566 -2.12 -31.77 -7.79
#